data_82ddee946134f0897a3a9282ef2003a1
#
_entry.id   82ddee946134f0897a3a9282ef2003a1
#
_cell.length_a   1.000
_cell.length_b   1.000
_cell.length_c   1.000
_cell.angle_alpha   90.00
_cell.angle_beta   90.00
_cell.angle_gamma   90.00
#
_symmetry.space_group_name_H-M   'P 1'
#
loop_
_entity.id
_entity.type
_entity.pdbx_description
1 polymer ?
#
loop_
_entity_poly.entity_id
_entity_poly.type
_entity_poly.pdbx_seq_one_letter_code
_entity_poly.pdbx_strand_id
1 'polypeptide(L)'
;MPQLTDKQRDFIAENPFVAIVTTLRPDGSPHSTIVWVDAEDGVVTFNTAVGRAKERYLRQDPRAAITVVHPENAYQWVSLSGPAELTTEGADAQIDHLAKKYLGKDEYPWRSPTEQRITVKIRPEKVDAYGFDE
;
A
#
# COMPACT_ATOMS: atom_id res chain seq x y z
N MET A 1 9.35 15.96 -10.06
CA MET A 1 8.47 15.18 -9.20
C MET A 1 9.07 13.82 -8.94
N PRO A 2 9.24 13.41 -7.68
CA PRO A 2 9.71 12.07 -7.39
C PRO A 2 8.73 11.04 -7.90
N GLN A 3 9.26 10.05 -8.58
CA GLN A 3 8.48 8.94 -9.10
C GLN A 3 9.27 7.66 -8.87
N LEU A 4 8.56 6.57 -8.78
CA LEU A 4 9.21 5.27 -8.75
C LEU A 4 9.84 5.02 -10.12
N THR A 5 11.06 4.50 -10.11
CA THR A 5 11.66 3.98 -11.35
C THR A 5 10.91 2.72 -11.77
N ASP A 6 11.12 2.27 -13.01
CA ASP A 6 10.51 1.03 -13.49
C ASP A 6 10.92 -0.15 -12.60
N LYS A 7 12.18 -0.22 -12.19
CA LYS A 7 12.67 -1.29 -11.32
C LYS A 7 12.03 -1.26 -9.93
N GLN A 8 11.86 -0.07 -9.38
CA GLN A 8 11.22 0.10 -8.07
C GLN A 8 9.73 -0.27 -8.14
N ARG A 9 9.04 0.18 -9.19
CA ARG A 9 7.63 -0.17 -9.42
C ARG A 9 7.48 -1.69 -9.54
N ASP A 10 8.31 -2.33 -10.36
CA ASP A 10 8.23 -3.77 -10.58
C ASP A 10 8.54 -4.55 -9.30
N PHE A 11 9.46 -4.05 -8.49
CA PHE A 11 9.76 -4.64 -7.19
C PHE A 11 8.52 -4.72 -6.30
N ILE A 12 7.71 -3.66 -6.32
CA ILE A 12 6.47 -3.60 -5.53
C ILE A 12 5.36 -4.41 -6.21
N ALA A 13 5.18 -4.23 -7.52
CA ALA A 13 4.03 -4.78 -8.25
C ALA A 13 4.15 -6.28 -8.50
N GLU A 14 5.35 -6.78 -8.77
CA GLU A 14 5.54 -8.15 -9.27
C GLU A 14 5.94 -9.17 -8.21
N ASN A 15 6.07 -8.76 -6.97
CA ASN A 15 6.45 -9.65 -5.89
C ASN A 15 5.45 -9.58 -4.75
N PRO A 16 5.14 -10.73 -4.12
CA PRO A 16 4.21 -10.74 -2.98
C PRO A 16 4.92 -10.35 -1.69
N PHE A 17 5.69 -9.26 -1.73
CA PHE A 17 6.38 -8.75 -0.56
C PHE A 17 5.40 -7.91 0.26
N VAL A 18 5.29 -8.21 1.54
CA VAL A 18 4.45 -7.39 2.41
C VAL A 18 5.09 -6.04 2.64
N ALA A 19 4.24 -5.05 2.91
CA ALA A 19 4.67 -3.69 3.13
C ALA A 19 4.25 -3.23 4.52
N ILE A 20 4.99 -2.24 5.03
CA ILE A 20 4.60 -1.54 6.25
C ILE A 20 4.01 -0.21 5.80
N VAL A 21 2.77 0.05 6.20
CA VAL A 21 2.14 1.35 5.99
C VAL A 21 2.09 2.11 7.31
N THR A 22 2.46 3.38 7.27
CA THR A 22 2.41 4.27 8.42
C THR A 22 1.44 5.39 8.14
N THR A 23 0.50 5.58 9.05
CA THR A 23 -0.49 6.66 9.04
C THR A 23 -0.34 7.43 10.35
N LEU A 24 -1.05 8.55 10.50
CA LEU A 24 -0.92 9.40 11.67
C LEU A 24 -2.21 9.43 12.48
N ARG A 25 -2.08 9.15 13.78
CA ARG A 25 -3.20 9.27 14.73
C ARG A 25 -3.55 10.76 14.93
N PRO A 26 -4.72 11.04 15.51
CA PRO A 26 -5.10 12.45 15.76
C PRO A 26 -4.09 13.26 16.57
N ASP A 27 -3.31 12.60 17.44
CA ASP A 27 -2.27 13.28 18.23
C ASP A 27 -0.95 13.44 17.47
N GLY A 28 -0.91 13.01 16.20
CA GLY A 28 0.29 13.10 15.36
C GLY A 28 1.23 11.91 15.48
N SER A 29 0.95 10.97 16.38
CA SER A 29 1.84 9.82 16.54
C SER A 29 1.64 8.82 15.39
N PRO A 30 2.72 8.16 14.94
CA PRO A 30 2.63 7.20 13.84
C PRO A 30 1.98 5.88 14.27
N HIS A 31 1.22 5.31 13.34
CA HIS A 31 0.57 4.01 13.47
C HIS A 31 1.00 3.16 12.28
N SER A 32 1.70 2.08 12.53
CA SER A 32 2.26 1.22 11.47
C SER A 32 1.64 -0.16 11.50
N THR A 33 1.23 -0.64 10.33
CA THR A 33 0.65 -1.98 10.17
C THR A 33 1.18 -2.61 8.88
N ILE A 34 0.96 -3.92 8.75
CA ILE A 34 1.39 -4.68 7.57
C ILE A 34 0.24 -4.75 6.59
N VAL A 35 0.53 -4.53 5.30
CA VAL A 35 -0.47 -4.57 4.23
C VAL A 35 0.09 -5.30 3.02
N TRP A 36 -0.81 -5.75 2.15
CA TRP A 36 -0.51 -6.15 0.77
C TRP A 36 -0.53 -4.89 -0.09
N VAL A 37 0.36 -4.81 -1.06
CA VAL A 37 0.50 -3.62 -1.91
C VAL A 37 0.56 -3.97 -3.38
N ASP A 38 0.22 -2.98 -4.19
CA ASP A 38 0.42 -3.02 -5.62
C ASP A 38 0.93 -1.66 -6.08
N ALA A 39 1.43 -1.60 -7.31
CA ALA A 39 1.90 -0.36 -7.90
C ALA A 39 1.52 -0.34 -9.37
N GLU A 40 0.87 0.73 -9.81
CA GLU A 40 0.38 0.87 -11.18
C GLU A 40 0.25 2.35 -11.51
N ASP A 41 0.70 2.74 -12.70
CA ASP A 41 0.54 4.11 -13.20
C ASP A 41 1.08 5.19 -12.25
N GLY A 42 2.22 4.92 -11.63
CA GLY A 42 2.87 5.87 -10.74
C GLY A 42 2.20 6.00 -9.37
N VAL A 43 1.29 5.10 -9.04
CA VAL A 43 0.54 5.10 -7.79
C VAL A 43 0.78 3.79 -7.06
N VAL A 44 0.97 3.87 -5.74
CA VAL A 44 1.06 2.67 -4.89
C VAL A 44 -0.27 2.53 -4.16
N THR A 45 -0.81 1.30 -4.17
CA THR A 45 -2.14 1.05 -3.61
C THR A 45 -2.10 -0.03 -2.55
N PHE A 46 -3.00 0.08 -1.58
CA PHE A 46 -3.33 -1.00 -0.68
C PHE A 46 -4.83 -0.98 -0.42
N ASN A 47 -5.33 -1.93 0.33
CA ASN A 47 -6.76 -2.07 0.58
C ASN A 47 -7.01 -2.11 2.08
N THR A 48 -8.11 -1.52 2.49
CA THR A 48 -8.59 -1.58 3.86
C THR A 48 -10.12 -1.61 3.86
N ALA A 49 -10.74 -1.29 4.97
CA ALA A 49 -12.20 -1.29 5.06
C ALA A 49 -12.69 -0.09 5.84
N VAL A 50 -13.90 0.35 5.54
CA VAL A 50 -14.56 1.44 6.26
C VAL A 50 -14.66 1.08 7.75
N GLY A 51 -14.30 2.03 8.61
CA GLY A 51 -14.34 1.87 10.07
C GLY A 51 -13.05 1.39 10.70
N ARG A 52 -12.10 0.88 9.90
CA ARG A 52 -10.81 0.49 10.43
C ARG A 52 -9.95 1.71 10.75
N ALA A 53 -8.96 1.52 11.61
CA ALA A 53 -8.11 2.61 12.09
C ALA A 53 -7.44 3.38 10.94
N LYS A 54 -6.89 2.66 9.96
CA LYS A 54 -6.22 3.31 8.82
C LYS A 54 -7.16 4.25 8.07
N GLU A 55 -8.38 3.82 7.82
CA GLU A 55 -9.36 4.64 7.11
C GLU A 55 -9.67 5.91 7.91
N ARG A 56 -9.93 5.78 9.20
CA ARG A 56 -10.24 6.93 10.04
C ARG A 56 -9.09 7.91 10.12
N TYR A 57 -7.86 7.42 10.28
CA TYR A 57 -6.68 8.27 10.39
C TYR A 57 -6.41 9.02 9.08
N LEU A 58 -6.52 8.33 7.94
CA LEU A 58 -6.28 8.95 6.64
C LEU A 58 -7.33 9.99 6.27
N ARG A 59 -8.55 9.86 6.78
CA ARG A 59 -9.57 10.87 6.54
C ARG A 59 -9.29 12.17 7.29
N GLN A 60 -8.60 12.08 8.43
CA GLN A 60 -8.21 13.24 9.21
C GLN A 60 -6.90 13.84 8.72
N ASP A 61 -5.95 12.98 8.33
CA ASP A 61 -4.63 13.40 7.87
C ASP A 61 -4.22 12.45 6.74
N PRO A 62 -4.20 12.92 5.49
CA PRO A 62 -3.95 12.03 4.36
C PRO A 62 -2.49 11.61 4.21
N ARG A 63 -1.58 12.11 5.02
CA ARG A 63 -0.17 11.74 4.91
C ARG A 63 0.03 10.27 5.24
N ALA A 64 0.74 9.56 4.37
CA ALA A 64 1.02 8.15 4.55
C ALA A 64 2.41 7.81 4.01
N ALA A 65 3.01 6.79 4.58
CA ALA A 65 4.29 6.26 4.10
C ALA A 65 4.19 4.75 3.97
N ILE A 66 4.86 4.21 2.95
CA ILE A 66 4.91 2.77 2.71
C ILE A 66 6.37 2.38 2.54
N THR A 67 6.77 1.28 3.20
CA THR A 67 8.09 0.68 3.02
C THR A 67 7.92 -0.78 2.63
N VAL A 68 8.60 -1.19 1.56
CA VAL A 68 8.63 -2.56 1.08
C VAL A 68 10.08 -3.03 1.10
N VAL A 69 10.34 -4.15 1.77
CA VAL A 69 11.69 -4.72 1.84
C VAL A 69 11.68 -6.14 1.30
N HIS A 70 12.76 -6.49 0.58
CA HIS A 70 12.93 -7.86 0.09
C HIS A 70 13.07 -8.80 1.29
N PRO A 71 12.25 -9.86 1.38
CA PRO A 71 12.24 -10.71 2.58
C PRO A 71 13.54 -11.48 2.82
N GLU A 72 14.37 -11.63 1.78
CA GLU A 72 15.64 -12.36 1.89
C GLU A 72 16.85 -11.46 1.74
N ASN A 73 16.65 -10.15 1.57
CA ASN A 73 17.75 -9.19 1.39
C ASN A 73 17.37 -7.83 1.96
N ALA A 74 17.74 -7.61 3.20
CA ALA A 74 17.40 -6.36 3.91
C ALA A 74 18.05 -5.13 3.29
N TYR A 75 18.96 -5.29 2.34
CA TYR A 75 19.61 -4.19 1.64
C TYR A 75 18.94 -3.86 0.31
N GLN A 76 17.76 -4.41 0.05
CA GLN A 76 16.95 -4.02 -1.11
C GLN A 76 15.56 -3.63 -0.62
N TRP A 77 15.26 -2.33 -0.68
CA TRP A 77 14.01 -1.80 -0.17
C TRP A 77 13.64 -0.49 -0.87
N VAL A 78 12.34 -0.19 -0.85
CA VAL A 78 11.78 1.07 -1.34
C VAL A 78 10.89 1.65 -0.25
N SER A 79 11.07 2.92 0.04
CA SER A 79 10.19 3.67 0.95
C SER A 79 9.65 4.89 0.20
N LEU A 80 8.36 5.14 0.33
CA LEU A 80 7.73 6.27 -0.33
C LEU A 80 6.71 6.91 0.60
N SER A 81 6.45 8.18 0.38
CA SER A 81 5.42 8.88 1.13
C SER A 81 4.72 9.90 0.25
N GLY A 82 3.49 10.21 0.60
CA GLY A 82 2.67 11.17 -0.10
C GLY A 82 1.26 11.17 0.44
N PRO A 83 0.39 12.02 -0.13
CA PRO A 83 -1.00 12.05 0.30
C PRO A 83 -1.77 10.84 -0.21
N ALA A 84 -2.67 10.34 0.62
CA ALA A 84 -3.52 9.19 0.29
C ALA A 84 -4.87 9.66 -0.21
N GLU A 85 -5.37 8.99 -1.23
CA GLU A 85 -6.72 9.13 -1.76
C GLU A 85 -7.48 7.84 -1.47
N LEU A 86 -8.70 7.96 -0.97
CA LEU A 86 -9.50 6.79 -0.61
C LEU A 86 -10.71 6.70 -1.53
N THR A 87 -10.99 5.50 -2.05
CA THR A 87 -12.15 5.25 -2.89
C THR A 87 -12.73 3.88 -2.62
N THR A 88 -14.07 3.81 -2.58
CA THR A 88 -14.77 2.52 -2.50
C THR A 88 -14.97 1.92 -3.88
N GLU A 89 -14.85 2.73 -4.93
CA GLU A 89 -15.03 2.28 -6.31
C GLU A 89 -13.92 1.30 -6.70
N GLY A 90 -14.30 0.10 -7.11
CA GLY A 90 -13.35 -0.91 -7.53
C GLY A 90 -12.59 -1.59 -6.39
N ALA A 91 -12.92 -1.30 -5.14
CA ALA A 91 -12.16 -1.80 -3.99
C ALA A 91 -12.30 -3.31 -3.80
N ASP A 92 -13.45 -3.89 -4.13
CA ASP A 92 -13.63 -5.35 -4.07
C ASP A 92 -12.78 -6.07 -5.11
N ALA A 93 -12.73 -5.53 -6.33
CA ALA A 93 -11.87 -6.09 -7.37
C ALA A 93 -10.39 -5.96 -6.99
N GLN A 94 -10.02 -4.85 -6.36
CA GLN A 94 -8.65 -4.61 -5.96
C GLN A 94 -8.19 -5.57 -4.86
N ILE A 95 -9.03 -5.86 -3.86
CA ILE A 95 -8.65 -6.84 -2.82
C ILE A 95 -8.58 -8.26 -3.39
N ASP A 96 -9.41 -8.58 -4.38
CA ASP A 96 -9.31 -9.87 -5.06
C ASP A 96 -8.01 -9.97 -5.86
N HIS A 97 -7.61 -8.90 -6.53
CA HIS A 97 -6.32 -8.85 -7.23
C HIS A 97 -5.15 -9.05 -6.26
N LEU A 98 -5.18 -8.42 -5.10
CA LEU A 98 -4.16 -8.60 -4.07
C LEU A 98 -4.16 -10.04 -3.53
N ALA A 99 -5.34 -10.63 -3.35
CA ALA A 99 -5.43 -12.03 -2.92
C ALA A 99 -4.80 -12.97 -3.95
N LYS A 100 -4.98 -12.69 -5.23
CA LYS A 100 -4.34 -13.46 -6.29
C LYS A 100 -2.83 -13.36 -6.22
N LYS A 101 -2.33 -12.15 -6.05
CA LYS A 101 -0.90 -11.88 -5.98
C LYS A 101 -0.23 -12.54 -4.76
N TYR A 102 -0.86 -12.42 -3.58
CA TYR A 102 -0.24 -12.84 -2.31
C TYR A 102 -0.59 -14.26 -1.90
N LEU A 103 -1.78 -14.77 -2.27
CA LEU A 103 -2.27 -16.08 -1.84
C LEU A 103 -2.47 -17.05 -3.00
N GLY A 104 -2.46 -16.56 -4.25
CA GLY A 104 -2.77 -17.39 -5.41
C GLY A 104 -4.25 -17.72 -5.53
N LYS A 105 -5.12 -17.00 -4.83
CA LYS A 105 -6.57 -17.23 -4.84
C LYS A 105 -7.27 -16.19 -5.71
N ASP A 106 -8.30 -16.62 -6.44
CA ASP A 106 -9.03 -15.73 -7.35
C ASP A 106 -9.87 -14.71 -6.59
N GLU A 107 -10.27 -15.02 -5.38
CA GLU A 107 -11.07 -14.14 -4.54
C GLU A 107 -10.46 -14.04 -3.13
N TYR A 108 -10.66 -12.88 -2.52
CA TYR A 108 -10.26 -12.65 -1.13
C TYR A 108 -11.05 -13.59 -0.22
N PRO A 109 -10.39 -14.53 0.51
CA PRO A 109 -11.12 -15.58 1.23
C PRO A 109 -11.78 -15.11 2.53
N TRP A 110 -11.42 -13.93 3.02
CA TRP A 110 -11.95 -13.41 4.29
C TRP A 110 -12.97 -12.30 4.05
N ARG A 111 -13.64 -12.31 2.91
CA ARG A 111 -14.67 -11.33 2.58
C ARG A 111 -15.84 -11.44 3.55
N SER A 112 -16.33 -10.28 4.02
CA SER A 112 -17.49 -10.20 4.91
C SER A 112 -18.60 -9.38 4.23
N PRO A 113 -19.86 -9.82 4.27
CA PRO A 113 -20.94 -9.06 3.65
C PRO A 113 -21.23 -7.73 4.33
N THR A 114 -20.76 -7.54 5.57
CA THR A 114 -20.95 -6.28 6.31
C THR A 114 -19.78 -5.31 6.15
N GLU A 115 -18.73 -5.72 5.45
CA GLU A 115 -17.50 -4.95 5.31
C GLU A 115 -17.50 -4.24 3.96
N GLN A 116 -17.31 -2.94 3.96
CA GLN A 116 -17.12 -2.18 2.74
C GLN A 116 -15.63 -1.92 2.54
N ARG A 117 -15.08 -2.45 1.44
CA ARG A 117 -13.67 -2.30 1.14
C ARG A 117 -13.37 -0.91 0.58
N ILE A 118 -12.14 -0.47 0.79
CA ILE A 118 -11.60 0.80 0.31
C ILE A 118 -10.25 0.56 -0.31
N THR A 119 -10.03 1.10 -1.51
CA THR A 119 -8.70 1.20 -2.10
C THR A 119 -8.07 2.51 -1.64
N VAL A 120 -6.85 2.43 -1.13
CA VAL A 120 -6.06 3.60 -0.76
C VAL A 120 -4.97 3.77 -1.82
N LYS A 121 -4.89 4.95 -2.41
CA LYS A 121 -3.93 5.28 -3.47
C LYS A 121 -2.98 6.35 -2.98
N ILE A 122 -1.68 6.09 -3.09
CA ILE A 122 -0.66 7.06 -2.68
C ILE A 122 0.16 7.43 -3.91
N ARG A 123 0.19 8.73 -4.22
CA ARG A 123 1.08 9.28 -5.24
C ARG A 123 2.37 9.69 -4.53
N PRO A 124 3.51 9.07 -4.85
CA PRO A 124 4.74 9.38 -4.15
C PRO A 124 5.16 10.84 -4.35
N GLU A 125 5.42 11.53 -3.25
CA GLU A 125 6.06 12.85 -3.25
C GLU A 125 7.52 12.74 -2.83
N LYS A 126 7.85 11.72 -2.06
CA LYS A 126 9.22 11.41 -1.66
C LYS A 126 9.45 9.92 -1.85
N VAL A 127 10.61 9.58 -2.38
CA VAL A 127 11.02 8.18 -2.60
C VAL A 127 12.45 8.02 -2.13
N ASP A 128 12.69 7.01 -1.30
CA ASP A 128 14.00 6.56 -0.91
C ASP A 128 14.12 5.08 -1.27
N ALA A 129 15.26 4.64 -1.74
CA ALA A 129 15.45 3.26 -2.13
C ALA A 129 16.91 2.86 -2.00
N TYR A 130 17.16 1.57 -1.84
CA TYR A 130 18.49 1.01 -1.77
C TYR A 130 18.50 -0.35 -2.46
N GLY A 131 19.62 -0.67 -3.13
CA GLY A 131 19.77 -1.98 -3.77
C GLY A 131 19.24 -2.07 -5.19
N PHE A 132 19.04 -0.94 -5.85
CA PHE A 132 18.62 -0.89 -7.26
C PHE A 132 19.71 -0.24 -8.09
N ASP A 133 20.03 -0.87 -9.21
CA ASP A 133 20.99 -0.33 -10.16
C ASP A 133 20.30 0.68 -11.08
N GLU A 134 20.62 1.93 -10.86
CA GLU A 134 19.96 3.03 -11.62
C GLU A 134 20.95 4.04 -12.13
#